data_3585be233ca9f64c367d916f03f54f05
#
_entry.id   3585be233ca9f64c367d916f03f54f05
#
_cell.length_a   1.000
_cell.length_b   1.000
_cell.length_c   1.000
_cell.angle_alpha   90.00
_cell.angle_beta   90.00
_cell.angle_gamma   90.00
#
_symmetry.space_group_name_H-M   'P 1'
#
loop_
_entity.id
_entity.type
_entity.pdbx_description
1 polymer ?
#
loop_
_entity_poly.entity_id
_entity_poly.type
_entity_poly.pdbx_seq_one_letter_code
_entity_poly.pdbx_strand_id
1 'polypeptide(L)'
;MTKTLKCVDLFSGCGGLSLGLRAAGFKERLAVEKSEMPAETYYHNLIKPIEDVDRWKLEHVGADLSKQVEMGLVVSELGKLLERDDLVKSIADEGIDLVAGGPPCQGFSMAGRRNPEDARNQLPWQFLKFVEAVKPKAVIIENVSGMKSDFVKHGKRSPFVELQDALRETGSGYVVQPLLLNARHFGAPQNRPRLFLVGIARDIASKLGITVSGGLWSSANDDGRVIASEDGRPRLAPRRTHFTKPELQRLGRDADRHEELVV
;
A
#
# COMPACT_ATOMS: atom_id res chain seq x y z
N MET A 1 -15.31 -7.51 22.77
CA MET A 1 -13.92 -7.16 22.40
C MET A 1 -13.88 -6.99 20.89
N THR A 2 -13.48 -5.84 20.38
CA THR A 2 -13.27 -5.62 18.93
C THR A 2 -12.10 -6.47 18.47
N LYS A 3 -12.30 -7.26 17.42
CA LYS A 3 -11.24 -8.10 16.84
C LYS A 3 -10.12 -7.18 16.30
N THR A 4 -8.89 -7.40 16.76
CA THR A 4 -7.73 -6.69 16.21
C THR A 4 -7.50 -7.13 14.77
N LEU A 5 -7.47 -6.18 13.83
CA LEU A 5 -7.22 -6.43 12.41
C LEU A 5 -5.72 -6.66 12.19
N LYS A 6 -5.36 -7.72 11.48
CA LYS A 6 -3.98 -8.08 11.17
C LYS A 6 -3.58 -7.59 9.77
N CYS A 7 -2.38 -7.05 9.63
CA CYS A 7 -1.84 -6.68 8.32
C CYS A 7 -0.45 -7.29 8.06
N VAL A 8 -0.13 -7.40 6.77
CA VAL A 8 1.19 -7.71 6.24
C VAL A 8 1.64 -6.54 5.37
N ASP A 9 2.88 -6.07 5.55
CA ASP A 9 3.49 -5.00 4.75
C ASP A 9 4.63 -5.58 3.89
N LEU A 10 4.41 -5.63 2.58
CA LEU A 10 5.38 -6.13 1.61
C LEU A 10 6.16 -4.97 0.99
N PHE A 11 7.48 -5.13 0.85
CA PHE A 11 8.38 -4.04 0.42
C PHE A 11 8.35 -2.87 1.40
N SER A 12 8.38 -3.20 2.69
CA SER A 12 8.04 -2.27 3.79
C SER A 12 9.00 -1.10 3.94
N GLY A 13 10.22 -1.20 3.39
CA GLY A 13 11.25 -0.18 3.59
C GLY A 13 11.50 0.09 5.07
N CYS A 14 11.57 1.36 5.44
CA CYS A 14 11.73 1.81 6.84
C CYS A 14 10.42 1.77 7.66
N GLY A 15 9.30 1.29 7.09
CA GLY A 15 8.04 1.10 7.81
C GLY A 15 7.07 2.28 7.80
N GLY A 16 7.22 3.24 6.87
CA GLY A 16 6.32 4.38 6.79
C GLY A 16 4.85 4.00 6.57
N LEU A 17 4.59 3.00 5.70
CA LEU A 17 3.24 2.48 5.47
C LEU A 17 2.72 1.73 6.71
N SER A 18 3.52 0.86 7.30
CA SER A 18 3.20 0.15 8.55
C SER A 18 2.86 1.11 9.69
N LEU A 19 3.60 2.23 9.85
CA LEU A 19 3.30 3.23 10.86
C LEU A 19 1.90 3.84 10.65
N GLY A 20 1.54 4.14 9.41
CA GLY A 20 0.18 4.60 9.05
C GLY A 20 -0.89 3.56 9.33
N LEU A 21 -0.64 2.29 9.02
CA LEU A 21 -1.56 1.18 9.30
C LEU A 21 -1.75 0.97 10.81
N ARG A 22 -0.68 1.07 11.60
CA ARG A 22 -0.74 1.02 13.07
C ARG A 22 -1.58 2.16 13.64
N ALA A 23 -1.40 3.38 13.14
CA ALA A 23 -2.22 4.53 13.52
C ALA A 23 -3.70 4.34 13.15
N ALA A 24 -4.00 3.58 12.09
CA ALA A 24 -5.36 3.18 11.69
C ALA A 24 -5.92 1.98 12.48
N GLY A 25 -5.18 1.44 13.47
CA GLY A 25 -5.64 0.36 14.34
C GLY A 25 -5.33 -1.06 13.87
N PHE A 26 -4.52 -1.21 12.80
CA PHE A 26 -4.01 -2.51 12.40
C PHE A 26 -2.85 -2.96 13.30
N LYS A 27 -2.72 -4.28 13.45
CA LYS A 27 -1.55 -4.91 14.06
C LYS A 27 -0.73 -5.58 12.96
N GLU A 28 0.52 -5.18 12.84
CA GLU A 28 1.45 -5.81 11.90
C GLU A 28 1.73 -7.25 12.35
N ARG A 29 1.47 -8.19 11.45
CA ARG A 29 1.82 -9.59 11.64
C ARG A 29 3.17 -9.91 11.02
N LEU A 30 3.44 -9.31 9.87
CA LEU A 30 4.66 -9.54 9.11
C LEU A 30 4.99 -8.32 8.25
N ALA A 31 6.27 -7.99 8.19
CA ALA A 31 6.83 -7.13 7.16
C ALA A 31 7.88 -7.90 6.34
N VAL A 32 8.01 -7.56 5.06
CA VAL A 32 9.02 -8.13 4.16
C VAL A 32 9.81 -6.99 3.52
N GLU A 33 11.10 -6.95 3.74
CA GLU A 33 12.02 -5.98 3.15
C GLU A 33 13.33 -6.69 2.75
N LYS A 34 13.77 -6.45 1.51
CA LYS A 34 14.99 -7.09 0.98
C LYS A 34 16.25 -6.52 1.58
N SER A 35 16.29 -5.22 1.79
CA SER A 35 17.49 -4.47 2.14
C SER A 35 17.67 -4.38 3.66
N GLU A 36 18.85 -4.74 4.16
CA GLU A 36 19.14 -4.77 5.59
C GLU A 36 18.98 -3.40 6.26
N MET A 37 19.49 -2.32 5.66
CA MET A 37 19.49 -0.98 6.27
C MET A 37 18.05 -0.44 6.54
N PRO A 38 17.10 -0.44 5.58
CA PRO A 38 15.72 -0.08 5.89
C PRO A 38 15.04 -1.08 6.83
N ALA A 39 15.36 -2.38 6.75
CA ALA A 39 14.84 -3.40 7.65
C ALA A 39 15.30 -3.19 9.11
N GLU A 40 16.56 -2.79 9.31
CA GLU A 40 17.09 -2.38 10.62
C GLU A 40 16.27 -1.22 11.20
N THR A 41 16.05 -0.18 10.40
CA THR A 41 15.21 0.97 10.81
C THR A 41 13.78 0.54 11.15
N TYR A 42 13.19 -0.34 10.32
CA TYR A 42 11.88 -0.92 10.58
C TYR A 42 11.84 -1.67 11.92
N TYR A 43 12.80 -2.59 12.12
CA TYR A 43 12.86 -3.41 13.32
C TYR A 43 13.01 -2.57 14.58
N HIS A 44 13.97 -1.63 14.56
CA HIS A 44 14.25 -0.74 15.69
C HIS A 44 13.02 0.06 16.14
N ASN A 45 12.28 0.61 15.19
CA ASN A 45 11.18 1.54 15.49
C ASN A 45 9.82 0.86 15.67
N LEU A 46 9.59 -0.28 15.02
CA LEU A 46 8.26 -0.88 14.95
C LEU A 46 8.16 -2.24 15.66
N ILE A 47 9.27 -2.93 15.89
CA ILE A 47 9.27 -4.24 16.58
C ILE A 47 9.94 -4.13 17.94
N LYS A 48 11.24 -3.85 17.97
CA LYS A 48 12.03 -3.76 19.20
C LYS A 48 13.27 -2.90 18.97
N PRO A 49 13.63 -1.98 19.90
CA PRO A 49 14.87 -1.25 19.82
C PRO A 49 16.09 -2.18 19.69
N ILE A 50 16.97 -1.85 18.75
CA ILE A 50 18.24 -2.55 18.52
C ILE A 50 19.30 -1.84 19.35
N GLU A 51 19.92 -2.55 20.29
CA GLU A 51 21.02 -2.06 21.13
C GLU A 51 22.39 -2.35 20.51
N ASP A 52 22.48 -3.47 19.76
CA ASP A 52 23.68 -3.94 19.06
C ASP A 52 23.31 -4.41 17.66
N VAL A 53 23.78 -3.68 16.65
CA VAL A 53 23.47 -3.92 15.24
C VAL A 53 24.10 -5.23 14.74
N ASP A 54 25.32 -5.52 15.14
CA ASP A 54 26.03 -6.73 14.68
C ASP A 54 25.37 -7.98 15.25
N ARG A 55 24.95 -7.92 16.51
CA ARG A 55 24.16 -8.98 17.13
C ARG A 55 22.82 -9.16 16.47
N TRP A 56 22.09 -8.08 16.15
CA TRP A 56 20.84 -8.14 15.43
C TRP A 56 21.01 -8.77 14.05
N LYS A 57 22.07 -8.43 13.31
CA LYS A 57 22.38 -9.05 12.02
C LYS A 57 22.60 -10.54 12.16
N LEU A 58 23.36 -10.97 13.16
CA LEU A 58 23.62 -12.37 13.40
C LEU A 58 22.36 -13.15 13.78
N GLU A 59 21.57 -12.63 14.73
CA GLU A 59 20.43 -13.34 15.34
C GLU A 59 19.14 -13.23 14.52
N HIS A 60 18.95 -12.13 13.76
CA HIS A 60 17.75 -11.89 12.97
C HIS A 60 17.98 -12.08 11.47
N VAL A 61 18.90 -11.32 10.85
CA VAL A 61 19.14 -11.39 9.40
C VAL A 61 19.76 -12.74 9.02
N GLY A 62 20.66 -13.27 9.85
CA GLY A 62 21.28 -14.59 9.69
C GLY A 62 20.37 -15.76 10.06
N ALA A 63 19.20 -15.53 10.64
CA ALA A 63 18.24 -16.58 10.96
C ALA A 63 17.58 -17.15 9.68
N ASP A 64 17.10 -18.38 9.77
CA ASP A 64 16.29 -18.95 8.69
C ASP A 64 14.95 -18.20 8.53
N LEU A 65 14.32 -18.36 7.36
CA LEU A 65 13.08 -17.66 7.03
C LEU A 65 11.93 -17.98 8.00
N SER A 66 11.84 -19.19 8.53
CA SER A 66 10.78 -19.58 9.49
C SER A 66 10.88 -18.72 10.74
N LYS A 67 12.09 -18.60 11.29
CA LYS A 67 12.35 -17.77 12.48
C LYS A 67 12.13 -16.29 12.21
N GLN A 68 12.51 -15.79 11.04
CA GLN A 68 12.24 -14.40 10.65
C GLN A 68 10.72 -14.13 10.55
N VAL A 69 9.93 -15.05 10.00
CA VAL A 69 8.47 -14.97 9.94
C VAL A 69 7.86 -14.96 11.34
N GLU A 70 8.37 -15.78 12.27
CA GLU A 70 7.94 -15.78 13.69
C GLU A 70 8.24 -14.45 14.37
N MET A 71 9.41 -13.86 14.09
CA MET A 71 9.83 -12.56 14.64
C MET A 71 9.12 -11.36 13.99
N GLY A 72 8.34 -11.55 12.93
CA GLY A 72 7.51 -10.53 12.29
C GLY A 72 8.19 -9.65 11.25
N LEU A 73 9.46 -9.90 10.91
CA LEU A 73 10.16 -9.23 9.82
C LEU A 73 11.02 -10.22 9.04
N VAL A 74 10.77 -10.33 7.75
CA VAL A 74 11.60 -11.09 6.80
C VAL A 74 12.54 -10.12 6.07
N VAL A 75 13.85 -10.33 6.26
CA VAL A 75 14.92 -9.56 5.57
C VAL A 75 15.38 -10.38 4.38
N SER A 76 14.57 -10.39 3.33
CA SER A 76 14.84 -11.18 2.11
C SER A 76 13.96 -10.71 0.95
N GLU A 77 14.25 -11.22 -0.24
CA GLU A 77 13.38 -11.05 -1.40
C GLU A 77 12.04 -11.78 -1.18
N LEU A 78 10.94 -11.13 -1.55
CA LEU A 78 9.60 -11.74 -1.46
C LEU A 78 9.50 -13.07 -2.22
N GLY A 79 10.24 -13.20 -3.34
CA GLY A 79 10.31 -14.44 -4.11
C GLY A 79 10.73 -15.63 -3.29
N LYS A 80 11.77 -15.47 -2.42
CA LYS A 80 12.24 -16.54 -1.54
C LYS A 80 11.21 -16.95 -0.48
N LEU A 81 10.41 -16.02 0.01
CA LEU A 81 9.29 -16.35 0.89
C LEU A 81 8.20 -17.11 0.13
N LEU A 82 7.91 -16.71 -1.11
CA LEU A 82 6.93 -17.39 -1.98
C LEU A 82 7.34 -18.80 -2.41
N GLU A 83 8.62 -19.15 -2.36
CA GLU A 83 9.13 -20.53 -2.59
C GLU A 83 8.87 -21.45 -1.39
N ARG A 84 8.47 -20.89 -0.24
CA ARG A 84 8.19 -21.61 1.00
C ARG A 84 6.68 -21.69 1.22
N ASP A 85 6.03 -22.60 0.52
CA ASP A 85 4.56 -22.83 0.60
C ASP A 85 4.10 -23.08 2.04
N ASP A 86 4.92 -23.74 2.85
CA ASP A 86 4.67 -24.01 4.27
C ASP A 86 4.51 -22.72 5.08
N LEU A 87 5.42 -21.75 4.86
CA LEU A 87 5.40 -20.46 5.55
C LEU A 87 4.24 -19.57 5.06
N VAL A 88 4.05 -19.49 3.73
CA VAL A 88 2.95 -18.70 3.15
C VAL A 88 1.61 -19.25 3.64
N LYS A 89 1.45 -20.57 3.68
CA LYS A 89 0.24 -21.19 4.22
C LYS A 89 0.04 -20.89 5.71
N SER A 90 1.09 -20.97 6.52
CA SER A 90 0.99 -20.63 7.94
C SER A 90 0.54 -19.19 8.18
N ILE A 91 1.04 -18.25 7.35
CA ILE A 91 0.60 -16.84 7.38
C ILE A 91 -0.88 -16.72 6.99
N ALA A 92 -1.30 -17.41 5.92
CA ALA A 92 -2.69 -17.42 5.45
C ALA A 92 -3.66 -17.98 6.51
N ASP A 93 -3.29 -19.06 7.17
CA ASP A 93 -4.10 -19.73 8.20
C ASP A 93 -4.33 -18.83 9.45
N GLU A 94 -3.50 -17.81 9.67
CA GLU A 94 -3.71 -16.81 10.71
C GLU A 94 -4.85 -15.82 10.42
N GLY A 95 -5.36 -15.78 9.19
CA GLY A 95 -6.47 -14.92 8.79
C GLY A 95 -6.06 -13.45 8.71
N ILE A 96 -5.24 -13.09 7.72
CA ILE A 96 -4.79 -11.72 7.45
C ILE A 96 -5.95 -10.88 6.92
N ASP A 97 -6.16 -9.72 7.51
CA ASP A 97 -7.23 -8.80 7.11
C ASP A 97 -6.77 -7.87 5.97
N LEU A 98 -5.50 -7.45 5.97
CA LEU A 98 -4.95 -6.52 4.97
C LEU A 98 -3.55 -6.96 4.52
N VAL A 99 -3.31 -6.99 3.21
CA VAL A 99 -1.96 -6.98 2.63
C VAL A 99 -1.72 -5.62 1.99
N ALA A 100 -0.69 -4.93 2.45
CA ALA A 100 -0.28 -3.64 1.92
C ALA A 100 1.15 -3.70 1.41
N GLY A 101 1.56 -2.74 0.57
CA GLY A 101 2.95 -2.59 0.16
C GLY A 101 3.18 -1.71 -1.04
N GLY A 102 4.45 -1.36 -1.23
CA GLY A 102 4.92 -0.52 -2.34
C GLY A 102 5.91 -1.27 -3.23
N PRO A 103 5.49 -2.22 -4.08
CA PRO A 103 6.41 -2.94 -4.93
C PRO A 103 7.19 -1.98 -5.85
N PRO A 104 8.54 -2.03 -5.87
CA PRO A 104 9.34 -1.17 -6.72
C PRO A 104 8.98 -1.32 -8.20
N CYS A 105 8.86 -0.20 -8.89
CA CYS A 105 8.54 -0.14 -10.32
C CYS A 105 9.57 0.71 -11.08
N GLN A 106 10.85 0.54 -10.82
CA GLN A 106 11.91 1.39 -11.39
C GLN A 106 11.99 1.32 -12.91
N GLY A 107 11.63 0.21 -13.53
CA GLY A 107 11.48 0.09 -14.99
C GLY A 107 10.35 0.97 -15.56
N PHE A 108 9.42 1.41 -14.74
CA PHE A 108 8.27 2.23 -15.12
C PHE A 108 8.37 3.69 -14.69
N SER A 109 9.35 4.06 -13.84
CA SER A 109 9.44 5.43 -13.33
C SER A 109 9.92 6.40 -14.41
N MET A 110 9.45 7.67 -14.34
CA MET A 110 9.90 8.73 -15.25
C MET A 110 11.40 9.05 -15.11
N ALA A 111 11.98 8.78 -13.94
CA ALA A 111 13.41 8.93 -13.64
C ALA A 111 14.24 7.71 -14.06
N GLY A 112 13.63 6.58 -14.40
CA GLY A 112 14.28 5.34 -14.86
C GLY A 112 14.38 5.27 -16.39
N ARG A 113 15.17 4.32 -16.89
CA ARG A 113 15.36 4.08 -18.34
C ARG A 113 14.14 3.46 -19.03
N ARG A 114 13.00 3.29 -18.35
CA ARG A 114 11.76 2.65 -18.83
C ARG A 114 12.04 1.36 -19.63
N ASN A 115 12.79 0.44 -19.00
CA ASN A 115 13.06 -0.87 -19.59
C ASN A 115 11.95 -1.86 -19.24
N PRO A 116 11.14 -2.34 -20.21
CA PRO A 116 10.07 -3.32 -19.96
C PRO A 116 10.58 -4.69 -19.50
N GLU A 117 11.86 -5.01 -19.73
CA GLU A 117 12.47 -6.30 -19.37
C GLU A 117 13.20 -6.28 -18.02
N ASP A 118 13.13 -5.18 -17.27
CA ASP A 118 13.74 -5.07 -15.94
C ASP A 118 13.12 -6.12 -15.00
N ALA A 119 13.96 -6.93 -14.36
CA ALA A 119 13.51 -7.97 -13.41
C ALA A 119 12.66 -7.42 -12.27
N ARG A 120 12.82 -6.14 -11.91
CA ARG A 120 12.00 -5.45 -10.90
C ARG A 120 10.54 -5.24 -11.33
N ASN A 121 10.24 -5.37 -12.62
CA ASN A 121 8.87 -5.36 -13.13
C ASN A 121 8.08 -6.59 -12.72
N GLN A 122 8.74 -7.64 -12.21
CA GLN A 122 8.10 -8.83 -11.68
C GLN A 122 7.61 -8.66 -10.23
N LEU A 123 8.10 -7.66 -9.49
CA LEU A 123 7.77 -7.48 -8.08
C LEU A 123 6.27 -7.21 -7.82
N PRO A 124 5.55 -6.42 -8.63
CA PRO A 124 4.09 -6.29 -8.50
C PRO A 124 3.34 -7.62 -8.69
N TRP A 125 3.84 -8.50 -9.55
CA TRP A 125 3.25 -9.83 -9.78
C TRP A 125 3.54 -10.80 -8.63
N GLN A 126 4.72 -10.70 -8.01
CA GLN A 126 5.02 -11.42 -6.76
C GLN A 126 4.11 -10.96 -5.63
N PHE A 127 3.83 -9.65 -5.54
CA PHE A 127 2.84 -9.12 -4.60
C PHE A 127 1.47 -9.79 -4.81
N LEU A 128 0.97 -9.85 -6.05
CA LEU A 128 -0.32 -10.49 -6.35
C LEU A 128 -0.32 -12.00 -6.04
N LYS A 129 0.78 -12.72 -6.30
CA LYS A 129 0.92 -14.13 -5.90
C LYS A 129 0.77 -14.31 -4.40
N PHE A 130 1.37 -13.41 -3.60
CA PHE A 130 1.22 -13.45 -2.16
C PHE A 130 -0.25 -13.16 -1.75
N VAL A 131 -0.90 -12.18 -2.37
CA VAL A 131 -2.32 -11.88 -2.15
C VAL A 131 -3.21 -13.06 -2.48
N GLU A 132 -2.95 -13.75 -3.59
CA GLU A 132 -3.69 -14.94 -4.01
C GLU A 132 -3.58 -16.08 -3.00
N ALA A 133 -2.38 -16.31 -2.46
CA ALA A 133 -2.12 -17.36 -1.48
C ALA A 133 -2.75 -17.05 -0.11
N VAL A 134 -2.63 -15.79 0.36
CA VAL A 134 -3.06 -15.36 1.70
C VAL A 134 -4.55 -15.00 1.75
N LYS A 135 -5.14 -14.55 0.63
CA LYS A 135 -6.57 -14.19 0.48
C LYS A 135 -7.03 -13.16 1.52
N PRO A 136 -6.36 -12.00 1.65
CA PRO A 136 -6.74 -10.98 2.62
C PRO A 136 -8.10 -10.36 2.27
N LYS A 137 -8.77 -9.77 3.26
CA LYS A 137 -10.04 -9.05 3.05
C LYS A 137 -9.86 -7.75 2.29
N ALA A 138 -8.69 -7.11 2.43
CA ALA A 138 -8.34 -5.87 1.75
C ALA A 138 -6.90 -5.91 1.24
N VAL A 139 -6.64 -5.09 0.22
CA VAL A 139 -5.32 -4.92 -0.40
C VAL A 139 -5.05 -3.44 -0.61
N ILE A 140 -3.84 -2.97 -0.31
CA ILE A 140 -3.37 -1.63 -0.66
C ILE A 140 -2.03 -1.75 -1.37
N ILE A 141 -1.97 -1.26 -2.62
CA ILE A 141 -0.72 -1.19 -3.39
C ILE A 141 -0.38 0.28 -3.62
N GLU A 142 0.79 0.72 -3.11
CA GLU A 142 1.32 2.07 -3.34
C GLU A 142 2.31 2.06 -4.48
N ASN A 143 2.27 3.12 -5.30
CA ASN A 143 3.27 3.30 -6.36
C ASN A 143 3.47 4.77 -6.75
N VAL A 144 4.46 5.03 -7.61
CA VAL A 144 4.75 6.38 -8.11
C VAL A 144 3.76 6.80 -9.20
N SER A 145 3.43 8.09 -9.27
CA SER A 145 2.48 8.64 -10.24
C SER A 145 2.86 8.39 -11.72
N GLY A 146 4.16 8.21 -12.00
CA GLY A 146 4.65 7.89 -13.34
C GLY A 146 4.20 6.54 -13.90
N MET A 147 3.78 5.62 -13.05
CA MET A 147 3.28 4.29 -13.46
C MET A 147 1.93 4.36 -14.22
N LYS A 148 1.23 5.49 -14.13
CA LYS A 148 -0.02 5.76 -14.85
C LYS A 148 0.17 5.93 -16.37
N SER A 149 1.38 6.29 -16.80
CA SER A 149 1.64 6.61 -18.21
C SER A 149 1.85 5.35 -19.05
N ASP A 150 1.19 5.28 -20.18
CA ASP A 150 1.38 4.20 -21.15
C ASP A 150 2.81 4.17 -21.71
N PHE A 151 3.29 3.01 -22.05
CA PHE A 151 4.52 2.83 -22.82
C PHE A 151 4.25 3.07 -24.30
N VAL A 152 3.89 4.29 -24.67
CA VAL A 152 3.52 4.67 -26.06
C VAL A 152 4.57 4.23 -27.07
N LYS A 153 5.86 4.34 -26.72
CA LYS A 153 6.97 3.91 -27.59
C LYS A 153 7.04 2.39 -27.82
N HIS A 154 6.37 1.58 -26.99
CA HIS A 154 6.40 0.13 -27.03
C HIS A 154 5.02 -0.48 -27.29
N GLY A 155 3.99 0.33 -27.55
CA GLY A 155 2.62 -0.14 -27.79
C GLY A 155 2.01 -0.92 -26.60
N LYS A 156 2.55 -0.75 -25.39
CA LYS A 156 2.09 -1.45 -24.17
C LYS A 156 1.20 -0.55 -23.31
N ARG A 157 0.18 -1.15 -22.70
CA ARG A 157 -0.70 -0.48 -21.73
C ARG A 157 0.09 -0.05 -20.49
N SER A 158 -0.47 0.91 -19.76
CA SER A 158 0.06 1.34 -18.47
C SER A 158 0.15 0.15 -17.49
N PRO A 159 1.32 -0.11 -16.88
CA PRO A 159 1.46 -1.18 -15.90
C PRO A 159 0.52 -1.03 -14.70
N PHE A 160 0.12 0.18 -14.38
CA PHE A 160 -0.86 0.45 -13.34
C PHE A 160 -2.25 -0.11 -13.70
N VAL A 161 -2.66 0.03 -14.97
CA VAL A 161 -3.93 -0.53 -15.45
C VAL A 161 -3.86 -2.06 -15.49
N GLU A 162 -2.76 -2.64 -15.95
CA GLU A 162 -2.56 -4.09 -15.94
C GLU A 162 -2.61 -4.66 -14.51
N LEU A 163 -1.94 -4.00 -13.56
CA LEU A 163 -1.96 -4.39 -12.16
C LEU A 163 -3.36 -4.26 -11.53
N GLN A 164 -4.10 -3.20 -11.90
CA GLN A 164 -5.49 -3.01 -11.47
C GLN A 164 -6.40 -4.13 -11.98
N ASP A 165 -6.29 -4.48 -13.26
CA ASP A 165 -7.09 -5.55 -13.87
C ASP A 165 -6.73 -6.91 -13.25
N ALA A 166 -5.43 -7.19 -13.06
CA ALA A 166 -4.98 -8.41 -12.41
C ALA A 166 -5.48 -8.53 -10.95
N LEU A 167 -5.44 -7.44 -10.17
CA LEU A 167 -5.96 -7.46 -8.80
C LEU A 167 -7.48 -7.75 -8.76
N ARG A 168 -8.24 -7.27 -9.74
CA ARG A 168 -9.68 -7.57 -9.85
C ARG A 168 -9.97 -9.06 -10.00
N GLU A 169 -9.06 -9.80 -10.62
CA GLU A 169 -9.21 -11.24 -10.92
C GLU A 169 -8.42 -12.13 -9.94
N THR A 170 -7.59 -11.56 -9.06
CA THR A 170 -6.76 -12.33 -8.11
C THR A 170 -7.64 -13.08 -7.10
N GLY A 171 -7.46 -14.38 -6.98
CA GLY A 171 -8.21 -15.25 -6.08
C GLY A 171 -9.72 -15.24 -6.35
N SER A 172 -10.54 -14.90 -5.36
CA SER A 172 -12.00 -14.74 -5.53
C SER A 172 -12.39 -13.35 -6.08
N GLY A 173 -11.40 -12.52 -6.35
CA GLY A 173 -11.54 -11.19 -6.91
C GLY A 173 -11.74 -10.07 -5.90
N TYR A 174 -11.37 -8.85 -6.33
CA TYR A 174 -11.48 -7.64 -5.53
C TYR A 174 -12.28 -6.56 -6.26
N VAL A 175 -13.03 -5.77 -5.50
CA VAL A 175 -13.54 -4.47 -5.94
C VAL A 175 -12.41 -3.47 -5.77
N VAL A 176 -11.92 -2.87 -6.86
CA VAL A 176 -10.68 -2.08 -6.86
C VAL A 176 -10.95 -0.63 -7.21
N GLN A 177 -10.55 0.28 -6.33
CA GLN A 177 -10.55 1.73 -6.55
C GLN A 177 -9.12 2.21 -6.78
N PRO A 178 -8.79 2.75 -7.96
CA PRO A 178 -7.55 3.47 -8.19
C PRO A 178 -7.62 4.89 -7.63
N LEU A 179 -6.56 5.32 -6.93
CA LEU A 179 -6.47 6.61 -6.27
C LEU A 179 -5.16 7.32 -6.66
N LEU A 180 -5.23 8.63 -6.90
CA LEU A 180 -4.07 9.53 -6.96
C LEU A 180 -4.10 10.46 -5.75
N LEU A 181 -3.30 10.14 -4.74
CA LEU A 181 -3.22 10.89 -3.49
C LEU A 181 -1.99 11.78 -3.48
N ASN A 182 -2.10 12.96 -2.85
CA ASN A 182 -0.95 13.79 -2.57
C ASN A 182 -0.86 14.02 -1.06
N ALA A 183 0.28 13.68 -0.47
CA ALA A 183 0.49 13.72 0.98
C ALA A 183 0.15 15.10 1.59
N ARG A 184 0.42 16.20 0.87
CA ARG A 184 0.06 17.55 1.32
C ARG A 184 -1.43 17.76 1.60
N HIS A 185 -2.30 17.01 0.95
CA HIS A 185 -3.76 17.09 1.15
C HIS A 185 -4.23 16.39 2.43
N PHE A 186 -3.29 15.74 3.13
CA PHE A 186 -3.54 14.95 4.34
C PHE A 186 -2.62 15.37 5.51
N GLY A 187 -2.08 16.61 5.46
CA GLY A 187 -1.33 17.19 6.56
C GLY A 187 0.20 17.04 6.50
N ALA A 188 0.73 16.31 5.52
CA ALA A 188 2.19 16.26 5.35
C ALA A 188 2.70 17.52 4.61
N PRO A 189 3.74 18.21 5.11
CA PRO A 189 4.31 19.39 4.45
C PRO A 189 5.20 19.00 3.26
N GLN A 190 4.71 18.08 2.42
CA GLN A 190 5.43 17.53 1.28
C GLN A 190 4.53 17.37 0.06
N ASN A 191 4.96 17.89 -1.07
CA ASN A 191 4.32 17.61 -2.37
C ASN A 191 4.76 16.23 -2.86
N ARG A 192 4.02 15.18 -2.45
CA ARG A 192 4.31 13.77 -2.75
C ARG A 192 3.07 13.09 -3.37
N PRO A 193 2.88 13.21 -4.69
CA PRO A 193 1.81 12.47 -5.36
C PRO A 193 2.15 10.97 -5.47
N ARG A 194 1.16 10.11 -5.15
CA ARG A 194 1.26 8.66 -5.21
C ARG A 194 0.01 8.05 -5.78
N LEU A 195 0.20 7.00 -6.57
CA LEU A 195 -0.88 6.13 -7.00
C LEU A 195 -1.10 5.04 -5.95
N PHE A 196 -2.38 4.77 -5.68
CA PHE A 196 -2.78 3.65 -4.85
C PHE A 196 -3.83 2.81 -5.59
N LEU A 197 -3.76 1.50 -5.41
CA LEU A 197 -4.87 0.60 -5.67
C LEU A 197 -5.38 0.12 -4.32
N VAL A 198 -6.66 0.39 -4.05
CA VAL A 198 -7.33 -0.11 -2.85
C VAL A 198 -8.33 -1.16 -3.31
N GLY A 199 -8.10 -2.40 -2.90
CA GLY A 199 -8.96 -3.55 -3.19
C GLY A 199 -9.68 -4.04 -1.94
N ILE A 200 -10.97 -4.33 -2.07
CA ILE A 200 -11.77 -5.03 -1.04
C ILE A 200 -12.29 -6.32 -1.66
N ALA A 201 -12.14 -7.45 -0.98
CA ALA A 201 -12.64 -8.73 -1.45
C ALA A 201 -14.13 -8.64 -1.83
N ARG A 202 -14.52 -9.21 -2.97
CA ARG A 202 -15.87 -9.01 -3.55
C ARG A 202 -16.99 -9.38 -2.61
N ASP A 203 -16.83 -10.46 -1.84
CA ASP A 203 -17.83 -10.89 -0.86
C ASP A 203 -18.00 -9.89 0.30
N ILE A 204 -16.89 -9.28 0.75
CA ILE A 204 -16.90 -8.24 1.80
C ILE A 204 -17.51 -6.95 1.23
N ALA A 205 -17.08 -6.52 0.04
CA ALA A 205 -17.61 -5.33 -0.61
C ALA A 205 -19.13 -5.42 -0.82
N SER A 206 -19.61 -6.58 -1.27
CA SER A 206 -21.04 -6.84 -1.45
C SER A 206 -21.81 -6.74 -0.13
N LYS A 207 -21.32 -7.38 0.94
CA LYS A 207 -21.95 -7.35 2.28
C LYS A 207 -22.03 -5.93 2.86
N LEU A 208 -21.02 -5.09 2.57
CA LEU A 208 -20.93 -3.72 3.09
C LEU A 208 -21.55 -2.68 2.14
N GLY A 209 -22.03 -3.09 0.97
CA GLY A 209 -22.54 -2.17 -0.05
C GLY A 209 -21.51 -1.18 -0.57
N ILE A 210 -20.22 -1.58 -0.59
CA ILE A 210 -19.13 -0.71 -1.03
C ILE A 210 -19.21 -0.50 -2.53
N THR A 211 -19.13 0.78 -2.96
CA THR A 211 -19.05 1.19 -4.36
C THR A 211 -17.72 1.84 -4.67
N VAL A 212 -17.31 1.78 -5.93
CA VAL A 212 -16.10 2.43 -6.45
C VAL A 212 -16.47 3.33 -7.62
N SER A 213 -15.72 4.41 -7.81
CA SER A 213 -15.84 5.20 -9.04
C SER A 213 -15.30 4.41 -10.22
N GLY A 214 -15.87 4.61 -11.41
CA GLY A 214 -15.42 3.94 -12.64
C GLY A 214 -14.04 4.38 -13.14
N GLY A 215 -13.41 5.38 -12.53
CA GLY A 215 -12.14 5.97 -12.95
C GLY A 215 -11.18 6.24 -11.80
N LEU A 216 -10.05 6.86 -12.13
CA LEU A 216 -9.04 7.30 -11.18
C LEU A 216 -9.57 8.47 -10.33
N TRP A 217 -9.80 8.21 -9.06
CA TRP A 217 -10.09 9.28 -8.11
C TRP A 217 -8.81 10.05 -7.75
N SER A 218 -8.90 11.37 -7.63
CA SER A 218 -7.77 12.23 -7.30
C SER A 218 -8.07 13.17 -6.14
N SER A 219 -7.17 13.21 -5.16
CA SER A 219 -7.25 14.15 -4.06
C SER A 219 -7.16 15.62 -4.49
N ALA A 220 -6.58 15.89 -5.65
CA ALA A 220 -6.53 17.25 -6.20
C ALA A 220 -7.91 17.77 -6.68
N ASN A 221 -8.79 16.85 -7.07
CA ASN A 221 -10.14 17.16 -7.56
C ASN A 221 -11.20 16.99 -6.48
N ASP A 222 -10.83 16.44 -5.30
CA ASP A 222 -11.76 16.29 -4.18
C ASP A 222 -11.92 17.63 -3.45
N ASP A 223 -13.12 18.18 -3.47
CA ASP A 223 -13.44 19.42 -2.75
C ASP A 223 -13.85 19.20 -1.29
N GLY A 224 -13.80 17.94 -0.83
CA GLY A 224 -14.15 17.55 0.53
C GLY A 224 -15.64 17.69 0.89
N ARG A 225 -16.52 17.99 -0.08
CA ARG A 225 -17.95 18.18 0.18
C ARG A 225 -18.72 16.86 0.21
N VAL A 226 -18.25 15.86 -0.52
CA VAL A 226 -18.94 14.57 -0.65
C VAL A 226 -18.29 13.55 0.26
N ILE A 227 -18.99 13.16 1.33
CA ILE A 227 -18.54 12.15 2.30
C ILE A 227 -18.96 10.74 1.88
N ALA A 228 -20.04 10.61 1.13
CA ALA A 228 -20.57 9.38 0.58
C ALA A 228 -20.80 9.53 -0.91
N SER A 229 -20.98 8.42 -1.63
CA SER A 229 -21.53 8.45 -2.99
C SER A 229 -22.94 9.05 -2.97
N GLU A 230 -23.44 9.52 -4.11
CA GLU A 230 -24.80 10.10 -4.22
C GLU A 230 -25.90 9.17 -3.71
N ASP A 231 -25.64 7.86 -3.74
CA ASP A 231 -26.53 6.80 -3.23
C ASP A 231 -26.30 6.47 -1.73
N GLY A 232 -25.48 7.27 -1.02
CA GLY A 232 -25.22 7.11 0.43
C GLY A 232 -24.28 5.97 0.80
N ARG A 233 -23.68 5.26 -0.16
CA ARG A 233 -22.79 4.12 0.11
C ARG A 233 -21.36 4.57 0.48
N PRO A 234 -20.62 3.76 1.28
CA PRO A 234 -19.23 4.07 1.63
C PRO A 234 -18.32 4.16 0.40
N ARG A 235 -17.46 5.16 0.36
CA ARG A 235 -16.42 5.31 -0.67
C ARG A 235 -15.11 4.69 -0.24
N LEU A 236 -14.39 4.08 -1.18
CA LEU A 236 -13.00 3.64 -0.97
C LEU A 236 -11.97 4.76 -1.22
N ALA A 237 -12.38 6.01 -1.18
CA ALA A 237 -11.51 7.16 -1.34
C ALA A 237 -11.46 7.98 -0.04
N PRO A 238 -10.25 8.35 0.45
CA PRO A 238 -10.12 9.13 1.66
C PRO A 238 -10.59 10.56 1.40
N ARG A 239 -11.19 11.18 2.42
CA ARG A 239 -11.53 12.60 2.36
C ARG A 239 -10.25 13.43 2.50
N ARG A 240 -10.06 14.39 1.60
CA ARG A 240 -9.02 15.40 1.72
C ARG A 240 -9.27 16.27 2.96
N THR A 241 -8.23 16.49 3.77
CA THR A 241 -8.32 17.25 5.02
C THR A 241 -7.64 18.62 4.95
N HIS A 242 -6.65 18.79 4.07
CA HIS A 242 -5.85 20.01 3.95
C HIS A 242 -6.01 20.66 2.56
N PHE A 243 -6.10 21.98 2.53
CA PHE A 243 -6.40 22.78 1.35
C PHE A 243 -5.48 24.00 1.32
N THR A 244 -5.13 24.47 0.13
CA THR A 244 -4.45 25.76 -0.02
C THR A 244 -5.41 26.92 0.19
N LYS A 245 -4.91 28.12 0.58
CA LYS A 245 -5.76 29.32 0.74
C LYS A 245 -6.66 29.61 -0.48
N PRO A 246 -6.16 29.58 -1.74
CA PRO A 246 -7.00 29.77 -2.92
C PRO A 246 -8.11 28.70 -3.08
N GLU A 247 -7.84 27.46 -2.65
CA GLU A 247 -8.85 26.40 -2.70
C GLU A 247 -9.94 26.61 -1.67
N LEU A 248 -9.58 27.01 -0.44
CA LEU A 248 -10.56 27.36 0.60
C LEU A 248 -11.46 28.51 0.16
N GLN A 249 -10.89 29.56 -0.45
CA GLN A 249 -11.66 30.70 -0.98
C GLN A 249 -12.66 30.25 -2.05
N ARG A 250 -12.24 29.40 -3.02
CA ARG A 250 -13.16 28.84 -4.04
C ARG A 250 -14.28 28.00 -3.44
N LEU A 251 -14.04 27.37 -2.29
CA LEU A 251 -15.04 26.59 -1.56
C LEU A 251 -15.96 27.46 -0.70
N GLY A 252 -15.78 28.80 -0.71
CA GLY A 252 -16.53 29.72 0.16
C GLY A 252 -16.23 29.53 1.65
N ARG A 253 -15.04 29.03 1.99
CA ARG A 253 -14.55 28.85 3.35
C ARG A 253 -13.59 29.98 3.69
N ASP A 254 -13.71 30.50 4.91
CA ASP A 254 -12.79 31.49 5.44
C ASP A 254 -11.45 30.82 5.75
N ALA A 255 -10.41 31.18 4.99
CA ALA A 255 -9.07 30.61 5.13
C ALA A 255 -8.46 30.93 6.52
N ASP A 256 -8.81 32.07 7.10
CA ASP A 256 -8.25 32.51 8.39
C ASP A 256 -8.86 31.76 9.59
N ARG A 257 -10.08 31.22 9.41
CA ARG A 257 -10.75 30.35 10.41
C ARG A 257 -10.34 28.89 10.35
N HIS A 258 -9.58 28.50 9.35
CA HIS A 258 -9.17 27.12 9.09
C HIS A 258 -7.65 26.99 8.95
N GLU A 259 -6.87 27.72 9.75
CA GLU A 259 -5.40 27.66 9.71
C GLU A 259 -4.83 26.24 9.83
N GLU A 260 -5.48 25.38 10.62
CA GLU A 260 -5.11 23.96 10.75
C GLU A 260 -5.32 23.14 9.48
N LEU A 261 -6.05 23.66 8.50
CA LEU A 261 -6.36 22.99 7.23
C LEU A 261 -5.56 23.53 6.06
N VAL A 262 -4.71 24.55 6.29
CA VAL A 262 -3.88 25.18 5.25
C VAL A 262 -2.55 24.45 5.11
N VAL A 263 -2.15 24.13 3.88
CA VAL A 263 -0.86 23.50 3.52
C VAL A 263 -0.04 24.49 2.71
#